data_b0cba4391a613cfe024256fb6db74967
#
_entry.id   b0cba4391a613cfe024256fb6db74967
#
_cell.length_a   1.000
_cell.length_b   1.000
_cell.length_c   1.000
_cell.angle_alpha   90.00
_cell.angle_beta   90.00
_cell.angle_gamma   90.00
#
_symmetry.space_group_name_H-M   'P 1'
#
loop_
_entity.id
_entity.type
_entity.pdbx_description
1 polymer ?
#
loop_
_entity_poly.entity_id
_entity_poly.type
_entity_poly.pdbx_seq_one_letter_code
_entity_poly.pdbx_strand_id
1 'polypeptide(L)'
;LSSLVELLKSLLKIGIIAYVSYSYLQDKWQNLYILYGISLKQAIGLIGEMVADLGIRISAVYMLIVAGDFIYQKWKFKEDMKMSKQEIKDEYKSDEGDPQIKGKIRQKMREASMRRMMQNIPKADVIITNPTHYAVAIQYDPEQYDAPFVVAKGTDHLAQRIKEIGRENKVEIVENKPLARMLYANVDIGQVIPPELYQAVAEVLAFVYNLKGKV
;
A
#
# COMPACT_ATOMS: atom_id res chain seq x y z
N LEU A 1 -26.22 7.39 26.07
CA LEU A 1 -25.42 7.79 27.28
C LEU A 1 -24.72 9.14 27.06
N SER A 2 -24.16 9.42 25.89
CA SER A 2 -23.49 10.68 25.58
C SER A 2 -24.41 11.91 25.70
N SER A 3 -25.65 11.81 25.19
CA SER A 3 -26.62 12.89 25.23
C SER A 3 -27.07 13.26 26.66
N LEU A 4 -27.18 12.28 27.52
CA LEU A 4 -27.51 12.51 28.96
C LEU A 4 -26.38 13.25 29.67
N VAL A 5 -25.13 12.89 29.37
CA VAL A 5 -23.94 13.56 29.94
C VAL A 5 -23.83 15.02 29.45
N GLU A 6 -24.13 15.27 28.18
CA GLU A 6 -24.16 16.62 27.65
C GLU A 6 -25.26 17.49 28.26
N LEU A 7 -26.43 16.91 28.48
CA LEU A 7 -27.55 17.58 29.12
C LEU A 7 -27.22 17.93 30.59
N LEU A 8 -26.60 17.00 31.33
CA LEU A 8 -26.14 17.23 32.69
C LEU A 8 -25.09 18.36 32.76
N LYS A 9 -24.12 18.36 31.85
CA LYS A 9 -23.11 19.42 31.74
C LYS A 9 -23.77 20.79 31.48
N SER A 10 -24.76 20.85 30.60
CA SER A 10 -25.47 22.09 30.30
C SER A 10 -26.25 22.63 31.47
N LEU A 11 -26.94 21.76 32.20
CA LEU A 11 -27.64 22.12 33.43
C LEU A 11 -26.66 22.64 34.49
N LEU A 12 -25.53 22.00 34.66
CA LEU A 12 -24.49 22.41 35.60
C LEU A 12 -23.92 23.81 35.25
N LYS A 13 -23.68 24.10 33.96
CA LYS A 13 -23.27 25.40 33.47
C LYS A 13 -24.28 26.50 33.79
N ILE A 14 -25.56 26.23 33.54
CA ILE A 14 -26.67 27.16 33.90
C ILE A 14 -26.73 27.37 35.41
N GLY A 15 -26.61 26.31 36.18
CA GLY A 15 -26.64 26.39 37.67
C GLY A 15 -25.50 27.27 38.21
N ILE A 16 -24.28 27.13 37.67
CA ILE A 16 -23.15 27.92 38.09
C ILE A 16 -23.36 29.42 37.77
N ILE A 17 -23.85 29.72 36.56
CA ILE A 17 -24.11 31.13 36.14
C ILE A 17 -25.23 31.71 37.02
N ALA A 18 -26.31 30.96 37.26
CA ALA A 18 -27.36 31.40 38.12
C ALA A 18 -26.89 31.68 39.56
N TYR A 19 -26.04 30.78 40.11
CA TYR A 19 -25.47 30.95 41.43
C TYR A 19 -24.56 32.22 41.51
N VAL A 20 -23.71 32.46 40.53
CA VAL A 20 -22.84 33.64 40.47
C VAL A 20 -23.68 34.92 40.40
N SER A 21 -24.71 34.92 39.56
CA SER A 21 -25.63 36.04 39.41
C SER A 21 -26.39 36.33 40.73
N TYR A 22 -26.89 35.29 41.35
CA TYR A 22 -27.62 35.37 42.64
C TYR A 22 -26.70 35.90 43.74
N SER A 23 -25.51 35.34 43.89
CA SER A 23 -24.52 35.77 44.89
C SER A 23 -24.13 37.22 44.70
N TYR A 24 -23.91 37.66 43.44
CA TYR A 24 -23.60 39.04 43.14
C TYR A 24 -24.73 40.02 43.54
N LEU A 25 -25.96 39.69 43.18
CA LEU A 25 -27.14 40.49 43.51
C LEU A 25 -27.33 40.59 45.04
N GLN A 26 -27.12 39.47 45.75
CA GLN A 26 -27.20 39.47 47.21
C GLN A 26 -26.15 40.38 47.86
N ASP A 27 -24.94 40.35 47.37
CA ASP A 27 -23.84 41.21 47.85
C ASP A 27 -24.11 42.70 47.60
N LYS A 28 -24.72 43.03 46.46
CA LYS A 28 -25.03 44.39 46.02
C LYS A 28 -26.44 44.87 46.44
N TRP A 29 -27.21 44.06 47.16
CA TRP A 29 -28.59 44.38 47.53
C TRP A 29 -28.70 45.71 48.29
N GLN A 30 -27.76 45.99 49.19
CA GLN A 30 -27.73 47.25 49.94
C GLN A 30 -27.51 48.47 49.05
N ASN A 31 -26.75 48.34 47.99
CA ASN A 31 -26.49 49.44 47.04
C ASN A 31 -27.76 49.86 46.28
N LEU A 32 -28.75 48.99 46.17
CA LEU A 32 -30.01 49.28 45.49
C LEU A 32 -30.87 50.28 46.31
N TYR A 33 -30.71 50.33 47.64
CA TYR A 33 -31.39 51.33 48.47
C TYR A 33 -30.85 52.75 48.26
N ILE A 34 -29.60 52.88 47.84
CA ILE A 34 -28.96 54.18 47.55
C ILE A 34 -29.63 54.88 46.36
N LEU A 35 -30.25 54.09 45.43
CA LEU A 35 -30.95 54.63 44.28
C LEU A 35 -32.09 55.60 44.62
N TYR A 36 -32.69 55.50 45.79
CA TYR A 36 -33.78 56.36 46.22
C TYR A 36 -33.30 57.74 46.57
N GLY A 37 -32.01 57.95 46.94
CA GLY A 37 -31.45 59.22 47.41
C GLY A 37 -30.57 59.95 46.41
N ILE A 38 -30.34 59.45 45.23
CA ILE A 38 -29.40 60.00 44.26
C ILE A 38 -30.08 60.58 43.02
N SER A 39 -29.36 61.42 42.26
CA SER A 39 -29.89 61.97 41.01
C SER A 39 -30.01 60.86 39.91
N LEU A 40 -30.91 61.11 38.97
CA LEU A 40 -31.14 60.12 37.82
C LEU A 40 -29.84 59.79 37.06
N LYS A 41 -28.98 60.80 36.87
CA LYS A 41 -27.68 60.59 36.20
C LYS A 41 -26.75 59.63 36.96
N GLN A 42 -26.71 59.79 38.28
CA GLN A 42 -25.90 58.92 39.17
C GLN A 42 -26.50 57.52 39.25
N ALA A 43 -27.85 57.40 39.29
CA ALA A 43 -28.53 56.14 39.29
C ALA A 43 -28.23 55.31 38.02
N ILE A 44 -28.28 55.95 36.85
CA ILE A 44 -27.93 55.30 35.57
C ILE A 44 -26.44 54.85 35.59
N GLY A 45 -25.54 55.69 36.11
CA GLY A 45 -24.13 55.30 36.23
C GLY A 45 -23.93 54.09 37.12
N LEU A 46 -24.54 54.07 38.30
CA LEU A 46 -24.46 52.95 39.26
C LEU A 46 -25.02 51.62 38.67
N ILE A 47 -26.17 51.70 38.02
CA ILE A 47 -26.74 50.54 37.34
C ILE A 47 -25.83 50.03 36.21
N GLY A 48 -25.29 50.96 35.42
CA GLY A 48 -24.34 50.61 34.34
C GLY A 48 -23.10 49.90 34.86
N GLU A 49 -22.51 50.37 35.95
CA GLU A 49 -21.39 49.72 36.60
C GLU A 49 -21.72 48.35 37.15
N MET A 50 -22.91 48.19 37.78
CA MET A 50 -23.36 46.91 38.28
C MET A 50 -23.57 45.87 37.15
N VAL A 51 -24.15 46.29 36.03
CA VAL A 51 -24.37 45.42 34.86
C VAL A 51 -23.03 45.00 34.24
N ALA A 52 -22.09 45.98 34.11
CA ALA A 52 -20.77 45.70 33.56
C ALA A 52 -19.96 44.73 34.46
N ASP A 53 -19.97 44.97 35.78
CA ASP A 53 -19.27 44.10 36.75
C ASP A 53 -19.85 42.66 36.75
N LEU A 54 -21.17 42.55 36.75
CA LEU A 54 -21.86 41.24 36.64
C LEU A 54 -21.48 40.53 35.32
N GLY A 55 -21.48 41.27 34.21
CA GLY A 55 -21.08 40.74 32.91
C GLY A 55 -19.66 40.22 32.88
N ILE A 56 -18.72 40.97 33.47
CA ILE A 56 -17.31 40.55 33.58
C ILE A 56 -17.18 39.29 34.45
N ARG A 57 -17.85 39.23 35.61
CA ARG A 57 -17.81 38.06 36.50
C ARG A 57 -18.37 36.80 35.85
N ILE A 58 -19.53 36.91 35.19
CA ILE A 58 -20.11 35.80 34.45
C ILE A 58 -19.17 35.31 33.33
N SER A 59 -18.60 36.27 32.56
CA SER A 59 -17.67 35.95 31.47
C SER A 59 -16.41 35.27 31.99
N ALA A 60 -15.84 35.71 33.10
CA ALA A 60 -14.66 35.10 33.70
C ALA A 60 -14.93 33.64 34.13
N VAL A 61 -16.05 33.41 34.84
CA VAL A 61 -16.43 32.08 35.28
C VAL A 61 -16.74 31.18 34.08
N TYR A 62 -17.45 31.71 33.07
CA TYR A 62 -17.75 30.95 31.84
C TYR A 62 -16.48 30.57 31.08
N MET A 63 -15.50 31.47 31.02
CA MET A 63 -14.21 31.19 30.36
C MET A 63 -13.47 30.04 31.03
N LEU A 64 -13.50 29.94 32.36
CA LEU A 64 -12.89 28.82 33.09
C LEU A 64 -13.59 27.52 32.79
N ILE A 65 -14.93 27.52 32.72
CA ILE A 65 -15.72 26.34 32.37
C ILE A 65 -15.40 25.86 30.94
N VAL A 66 -15.34 26.80 29.97
CA VAL A 66 -15.05 26.49 28.58
C VAL A 66 -13.61 25.99 28.44
N ALA A 67 -12.64 26.55 29.15
CA ALA A 67 -11.26 26.10 29.15
C ALA A 67 -11.16 24.65 29.65
N GLY A 68 -11.85 24.31 30.74
CA GLY A 68 -11.92 22.94 31.25
C GLY A 68 -12.57 21.96 30.27
N ASP A 69 -13.69 22.37 29.65
CA ASP A 69 -14.39 21.54 28.65
C ASP A 69 -13.53 21.32 27.40
N PHE A 70 -12.80 22.35 26.95
CA PHE A 70 -11.86 22.25 25.83
C PHE A 70 -10.73 21.26 26.11
N ILE A 71 -10.14 21.30 27.31
CA ILE A 71 -9.07 20.38 27.70
C ILE A 71 -9.60 18.94 27.72
N TYR A 72 -10.79 18.73 28.28
CA TYR A 72 -11.45 17.43 28.31
C TYR A 72 -11.75 16.90 26.90
N GLN A 73 -12.33 17.73 26.01
CA GLN A 73 -12.62 17.34 24.64
C GLN A 73 -11.35 17.01 23.86
N LYS A 74 -10.27 17.80 24.03
CA LYS A 74 -8.98 17.53 23.42
C LYS A 74 -8.37 16.20 23.89
N TRP A 75 -8.49 15.90 25.18
CA TRP A 75 -8.03 14.63 25.74
C TRP A 75 -8.84 13.45 25.18
N LYS A 76 -10.17 13.58 25.19
CA LYS A 76 -11.07 12.56 24.65
C LYS A 76 -10.82 12.32 23.16
N PHE A 77 -10.70 13.38 22.38
CA PHE A 77 -10.38 13.27 20.95
C PHE A 77 -9.08 12.50 20.69
N LYS A 78 -8.03 12.78 21.48
CA LYS A 78 -6.78 12.02 21.39
C LYS A 78 -6.96 10.54 21.71
N GLU A 79 -7.81 10.21 22.67
CA GLU A 79 -8.09 8.82 23.04
C GLU A 79 -8.87 8.09 21.94
N ASP A 80 -9.90 8.75 21.41
CA ASP A 80 -10.73 8.23 20.32
C ASP A 80 -9.95 8.05 19.00
N MET A 81 -8.87 8.81 18.80
CA MET A 81 -7.97 8.71 17.64
C MET A 81 -6.88 7.65 17.78
N LYS A 82 -6.76 7.00 18.94
CA LYS A 82 -5.82 5.89 19.11
C LYS A 82 -6.36 4.64 18.40
N MET A 83 -5.62 4.21 17.41
CA MET A 83 -5.92 2.96 16.71
C MET A 83 -5.62 1.76 17.59
N SER A 84 -6.49 0.78 17.56
CA SER A 84 -6.23 -0.51 18.17
C SER A 84 -5.15 -1.27 17.38
N LYS A 85 -4.49 -2.25 18.01
CA LYS A 85 -3.52 -3.12 17.33
C LYS A 85 -4.12 -3.84 16.11
N GLN A 86 -5.43 -4.10 16.16
CA GLN A 86 -6.13 -4.76 15.08
C GLN A 86 -6.35 -3.79 13.88
N GLU A 87 -6.78 -2.56 14.17
CA GLU A 87 -6.97 -1.51 13.15
C GLU A 87 -5.66 -1.19 12.42
N ILE A 88 -4.55 -1.06 13.16
CA ILE A 88 -3.21 -0.89 12.56
C ILE A 88 -2.88 -2.04 11.62
N LYS A 89 -3.16 -3.29 12.02
CA LYS A 89 -2.89 -4.46 11.18
C LYS A 89 -3.77 -4.50 9.92
N ASP A 90 -5.00 -4.06 10.05
CA ASP A 90 -5.94 -4.04 8.93
C ASP A 90 -5.62 -2.87 7.96
N GLU A 91 -5.15 -1.73 8.48
CA GLU A 91 -4.63 -0.62 7.68
C GLU A 91 -3.38 -1.02 6.88
N TYR A 92 -2.40 -1.68 7.52
CA TYR A 92 -1.24 -2.23 6.81
C TYR A 92 -1.62 -3.21 5.70
N LYS A 93 -2.64 -4.07 5.93
CA LYS A 93 -3.13 -4.97 4.88
C LYS A 93 -3.82 -4.23 3.74
N SER A 94 -4.51 -3.14 4.06
CA SER A 94 -5.19 -2.31 3.06
C SER A 94 -4.19 -1.57 2.17
N ASP A 95 -3.16 -0.98 2.77
CA ASP A 95 -2.18 -0.15 2.06
C ASP A 95 -1.13 -0.98 1.30
N GLU A 96 -0.60 -2.02 1.92
CA GLU A 96 0.43 -2.86 1.30
C GLU A 96 -0.14 -4.04 0.51
N GLY A 97 -1.42 -4.34 0.68
CA GLY A 97 -2.09 -5.52 0.15
C GLY A 97 -1.80 -6.79 0.95
N ASP A 98 -2.71 -7.73 0.92
CA ASP A 98 -2.55 -9.01 1.63
C ASP A 98 -1.35 -9.79 1.05
N PRO A 99 -0.36 -10.18 1.87
CA PRO A 99 0.80 -10.97 1.43
C PRO A 99 0.38 -12.28 0.73
N GLN A 100 -0.75 -12.88 1.12
CA GLN A 100 -1.28 -14.08 0.48
C GLN A 100 -1.76 -13.79 -0.95
N ILE A 101 -2.40 -12.64 -1.17
CA ILE A 101 -2.84 -12.21 -2.50
C ILE A 101 -1.62 -11.92 -3.39
N LYS A 102 -0.63 -11.19 -2.87
CA LYS A 102 0.65 -10.96 -3.59
C LYS A 102 1.35 -12.29 -3.95
N GLY A 103 1.34 -13.25 -3.03
CA GLY A 103 1.87 -14.59 -3.26
C GLY A 103 1.14 -15.31 -4.40
N LYS A 104 -0.18 -15.33 -4.39
CA LYS A 104 -1.02 -15.92 -5.44
C LYS A 104 -0.81 -15.25 -6.81
N ILE A 105 -0.73 -13.91 -6.84
CA ILE A 105 -0.46 -13.18 -8.08
C ILE A 105 0.90 -13.59 -8.65
N ARG A 106 1.96 -13.61 -7.81
CA ARG A 106 3.31 -14.01 -8.23
C ARG A 106 3.34 -15.45 -8.74
N GLN A 107 2.63 -16.36 -8.08
CA GLN A 107 2.48 -17.74 -8.54
C GLN A 107 1.80 -17.81 -9.91
N LYS A 108 0.69 -17.12 -10.10
CA LYS A 108 -0.04 -17.06 -11.38
C LYS A 108 0.79 -16.45 -12.51
N MET A 109 1.59 -15.43 -12.21
CA MET A 109 2.53 -14.85 -13.17
C MET A 109 3.59 -15.86 -13.61
N ARG A 110 4.17 -16.64 -12.67
CA ARG A 110 5.14 -17.70 -12.98
C ARG A 110 4.51 -18.81 -13.83
N GLU A 111 3.31 -19.27 -13.47
CA GLU A 111 2.58 -20.28 -14.24
C GLU A 111 2.29 -19.80 -15.66
N ALA A 112 1.84 -18.56 -15.83
CA ALA A 112 1.56 -17.95 -17.13
C ALA A 112 2.84 -17.77 -17.97
N SER A 113 3.95 -17.36 -17.34
CA SER A 113 5.26 -17.25 -18.01
C SER A 113 5.77 -18.61 -18.47
N MET A 114 5.67 -19.64 -17.60
CA MET A 114 6.08 -21.00 -17.93
C MET A 114 5.23 -21.58 -19.06
N ARG A 115 3.92 -21.35 -19.06
CA ARG A 115 3.02 -21.77 -20.15
C ARG A 115 3.43 -21.13 -21.47
N ARG A 116 3.70 -19.81 -21.49
CA ARG A 116 4.16 -19.12 -22.71
C ARG A 116 5.49 -19.66 -23.22
N MET A 117 6.43 -19.92 -22.32
CA MET A 117 7.71 -20.52 -22.65
C MET A 117 7.52 -21.89 -23.35
N MET A 118 6.67 -22.77 -22.78
CA MET A 118 6.38 -24.09 -23.38
C MET A 118 5.72 -23.98 -24.75
N GLN A 119 4.85 -23.00 -24.96
CA GLN A 119 4.18 -22.77 -26.25
C GLN A 119 5.14 -22.28 -27.36
N ASN A 120 6.31 -21.75 -26.99
CA ASN A 120 7.31 -21.31 -27.96
C ASN A 120 8.28 -22.43 -28.36
N ILE A 121 8.35 -23.55 -27.64
CA ILE A 121 9.24 -24.67 -27.96
C ILE A 121 9.03 -25.19 -29.38
N PRO A 122 7.80 -25.36 -29.90
CA PRO A 122 7.57 -25.81 -31.28
C PRO A 122 8.16 -24.90 -32.36
N LYS A 123 8.47 -23.66 -32.04
CA LYS A 123 9.09 -22.69 -32.97
C LYS A 123 10.61 -22.75 -32.97
N ALA A 124 11.19 -23.49 -32.03
CA ALA A 124 12.65 -23.61 -31.95
C ALA A 124 13.21 -24.41 -33.12
N ASP A 125 14.37 -24.03 -33.59
CA ASP A 125 15.11 -24.76 -34.64
C ASP A 125 15.83 -25.97 -34.06
N VAL A 126 16.35 -25.84 -32.83
CA VAL A 126 17.12 -26.87 -32.14
C VAL A 126 16.96 -26.77 -30.62
N ILE A 127 17.03 -27.92 -29.94
CA ILE A 127 17.15 -28.00 -28.49
C ILE A 127 18.53 -28.56 -28.17
N ILE A 128 19.37 -27.74 -27.52
CA ILE A 128 20.71 -28.12 -27.07
C ILE A 128 20.61 -28.65 -25.64
N THR A 129 21.14 -29.87 -25.40
CA THR A 129 20.96 -30.53 -24.11
C THR A 129 22.26 -30.97 -23.46
N ASN A 130 22.23 -30.95 -22.12
CA ASN A 130 23.00 -31.87 -21.28
C ASN A 130 22.00 -32.90 -20.74
N PRO A 131 22.09 -34.19 -21.10
CA PRO A 131 20.97 -35.15 -21.11
C PRO A 131 20.12 -35.21 -19.85
N THR A 132 20.72 -35.08 -18.67
CA THR A 132 20.02 -35.20 -17.39
C THR A 132 19.72 -33.84 -16.72
N HIS A 133 20.45 -32.77 -17.09
CA HIS A 133 20.45 -31.54 -16.31
C HIS A 133 19.87 -30.32 -17.01
N TYR A 134 20.19 -30.12 -18.29
CA TYR A 134 19.84 -28.88 -18.99
C TYR A 134 19.21 -29.15 -20.35
N ALA A 135 18.24 -28.32 -20.71
CA ALA A 135 17.75 -28.20 -22.08
C ALA A 135 17.53 -26.71 -22.39
N VAL A 136 18.08 -26.26 -23.51
CA VAL A 136 17.95 -24.90 -24.01
C VAL A 136 17.45 -24.96 -25.46
N ALA A 137 16.27 -24.41 -25.71
CA ALA A 137 15.68 -24.32 -27.04
C ALA A 137 16.07 -22.97 -27.66
N ILE A 138 16.60 -23.02 -28.87
CA ILE A 138 17.11 -21.88 -29.62
C ILE A 138 16.31 -21.73 -30.89
N GLN A 139 16.00 -20.50 -31.25
CA GLN A 139 15.39 -20.11 -32.52
C GLN A 139 16.29 -19.08 -33.20
N TYR A 140 16.41 -19.19 -34.53
CA TYR A 140 17.03 -18.18 -35.39
C TYR A 140 15.96 -17.62 -36.34
N ASP A 141 15.68 -16.33 -36.18
CA ASP A 141 14.72 -15.62 -37.01
C ASP A 141 15.41 -14.33 -37.53
N PRO A 142 15.92 -14.36 -38.77
CA PRO A 142 16.65 -13.23 -39.32
C PRO A 142 15.80 -11.99 -39.58
N GLU A 143 14.46 -12.09 -39.53
CA GLU A 143 13.57 -10.93 -39.64
C GLU A 143 13.43 -10.17 -38.33
N GLN A 144 13.68 -10.84 -37.20
CA GLN A 144 13.52 -10.26 -35.87
C GLN A 144 14.85 -9.92 -35.21
N TYR A 145 15.88 -10.73 -35.38
CA TYR A 145 17.17 -10.61 -34.70
C TYR A 145 18.34 -10.97 -35.58
N ASP A 146 19.45 -10.23 -35.41
CA ASP A 146 20.71 -10.49 -36.14
C ASP A 146 21.42 -11.78 -35.68
N ALA A 147 21.00 -12.38 -34.57
CA ALA A 147 21.59 -13.60 -34.06
C ALA A 147 20.50 -14.50 -33.40
N PRO A 148 20.78 -15.82 -33.24
CA PRO A 148 19.86 -16.72 -32.55
C PRO A 148 19.54 -16.30 -31.13
N PHE A 149 18.35 -16.63 -30.65
CA PHE A 149 17.88 -16.30 -29.31
C PHE A 149 17.28 -17.52 -28.60
N VAL A 150 17.22 -17.46 -27.25
CA VAL A 150 16.70 -18.53 -26.42
C VAL A 150 15.18 -18.39 -26.27
N VAL A 151 14.42 -19.39 -26.72
CA VAL A 151 12.95 -19.42 -26.57
C VAL A 151 12.49 -20.16 -25.33
N ALA A 152 13.27 -21.15 -24.88
CA ALA A 152 12.99 -21.86 -23.64
C ALA A 152 14.28 -22.39 -23.01
N LYS A 153 14.37 -22.40 -21.69
CA LYS A 153 15.47 -23.06 -20.95
C LYS A 153 14.94 -23.70 -19.68
N GLY A 154 15.51 -24.83 -19.27
CA GLY A 154 15.10 -25.51 -18.06
C GLY A 154 16.15 -26.50 -17.53
N THR A 155 16.01 -26.83 -16.25
CA THR A 155 16.80 -27.85 -15.57
C THR A 155 15.94 -29.05 -15.19
N ASP A 156 16.56 -30.20 -15.05
CA ASP A 156 15.99 -31.43 -14.49
C ASP A 156 14.60 -31.77 -15.06
N HIS A 157 13.54 -31.73 -14.25
CA HIS A 157 12.17 -31.99 -14.70
C HIS A 157 11.70 -31.07 -15.83
N LEU A 158 12.10 -29.79 -15.75
CA LEU A 158 11.74 -28.82 -16.78
C LEU A 158 12.47 -29.11 -18.09
N ALA A 159 13.74 -29.50 -18.02
CA ALA A 159 14.52 -29.93 -19.17
C ALA A 159 13.92 -31.19 -19.85
N GLN A 160 13.43 -32.15 -19.05
CA GLN A 160 12.71 -33.32 -19.59
C GLN A 160 11.46 -32.87 -20.34
N ARG A 161 10.67 -32.01 -19.76
CA ARG A 161 9.43 -31.52 -20.40
C ARG A 161 9.70 -30.75 -21.68
N ILE A 162 10.76 -29.92 -21.72
CA ILE A 162 11.20 -29.23 -22.95
C ILE A 162 11.56 -30.24 -24.03
N LYS A 163 12.30 -31.28 -23.69
CA LYS A 163 12.67 -32.36 -24.66
C LYS A 163 11.45 -33.14 -25.16
N GLU A 164 10.49 -33.46 -24.30
CA GLU A 164 9.25 -34.14 -24.69
C GLU A 164 8.48 -33.32 -25.73
N ILE A 165 8.20 -32.03 -25.40
CA ILE A 165 7.51 -31.12 -26.32
C ILE A 165 8.29 -30.97 -27.65
N GLY A 166 9.62 -30.88 -27.56
CA GLY A 166 10.48 -30.79 -28.73
C GLY A 166 10.31 -32.03 -29.64
N ARG A 167 10.34 -33.24 -29.09
CA ARG A 167 10.13 -34.50 -29.83
C ARG A 167 8.73 -34.58 -30.47
N GLU A 168 7.70 -34.22 -29.70
CA GLU A 168 6.31 -34.18 -30.19
C GLU A 168 6.15 -33.26 -31.41
N ASN A 169 6.92 -32.15 -31.44
CA ASN A 169 6.88 -31.15 -32.52
C ASN A 169 8.03 -31.27 -33.54
N LYS A 170 8.76 -32.40 -33.54
CA LYS A 170 9.86 -32.66 -34.48
C LYS A 170 10.98 -31.62 -34.46
N VAL A 171 11.21 -31.03 -33.28
CA VAL A 171 12.37 -30.19 -33.07
C VAL A 171 13.60 -31.06 -32.80
N GLU A 172 14.70 -30.81 -33.51
CA GLU A 172 15.91 -31.62 -33.35
C GLU A 172 16.54 -31.38 -31.99
N ILE A 173 17.02 -32.48 -31.36
CA ILE A 173 17.65 -32.43 -30.05
C ILE A 173 19.11 -32.85 -30.20
N VAL A 174 20.01 -31.91 -29.93
CA VAL A 174 21.45 -32.13 -30.04
C VAL A 174 22.09 -32.16 -28.66
N GLU A 175 22.85 -33.22 -28.38
CA GLU A 175 23.61 -33.30 -27.14
C GLU A 175 24.91 -32.52 -27.27
N ASN A 176 25.04 -31.42 -26.47
CA ASN A 176 26.28 -30.69 -26.30
C ASN A 176 26.34 -30.17 -24.87
N LYS A 177 26.96 -30.97 -23.98
CA LYS A 177 26.99 -30.70 -22.53
C LYS A 177 27.60 -29.33 -22.15
N PRO A 178 28.77 -28.96 -22.66
CA PRO A 178 29.37 -27.67 -22.33
C PRO A 178 28.54 -26.49 -22.84
N LEU A 179 28.05 -26.56 -24.09
CA LEU A 179 27.27 -25.49 -24.69
C LEU A 179 25.91 -25.33 -23.99
N ALA A 180 25.19 -26.42 -23.69
CA ALA A 180 23.93 -26.34 -22.95
C ALA A 180 24.09 -25.67 -21.57
N ARG A 181 25.19 -25.95 -20.86
CA ARG A 181 25.49 -25.35 -19.57
C ARG A 181 25.80 -23.86 -19.68
N MET A 182 26.62 -23.45 -20.67
CA MET A 182 26.96 -22.06 -20.91
C MET A 182 25.74 -21.23 -21.31
N LEU A 183 24.91 -21.74 -22.22
CA LEU A 183 23.67 -21.08 -22.64
C LEU A 183 22.69 -20.91 -21.48
N TYR A 184 22.50 -21.96 -20.67
CA TYR A 184 21.60 -21.88 -19.52
C TYR A 184 22.05 -20.84 -18.51
N ALA A 185 23.35 -20.74 -18.22
CA ALA A 185 23.91 -19.85 -17.22
C ALA A 185 23.94 -18.37 -17.66
N ASN A 186 24.21 -18.11 -18.95
CA ASN A 186 24.55 -16.77 -19.41
C ASN A 186 23.47 -16.09 -20.25
N VAL A 187 22.42 -16.81 -20.70
CA VAL A 187 21.41 -16.26 -21.61
C VAL A 187 20.03 -16.46 -21.04
N ASP A 188 19.26 -15.38 -20.89
CA ASP A 188 17.88 -15.47 -20.43
C ASP A 188 16.90 -15.71 -21.58
N ILE A 189 15.68 -16.17 -21.21
CA ILE A 189 14.61 -16.43 -22.18
C ILE A 189 14.25 -15.13 -22.91
N GLY A 190 14.22 -15.19 -24.24
CA GLY A 190 13.98 -14.05 -25.11
C GLY A 190 15.24 -13.22 -25.43
N GLN A 191 16.38 -13.55 -24.85
CA GLN A 191 17.64 -12.87 -25.15
C GLN A 191 18.39 -13.53 -26.29
N VAL A 192 19.07 -12.70 -27.07
CA VAL A 192 20.02 -13.11 -28.10
C VAL A 192 21.25 -13.72 -27.44
N ILE A 193 21.80 -14.77 -28.04
CA ILE A 193 23.03 -15.41 -27.55
C ILE A 193 24.20 -14.42 -27.61
N PRO A 194 25.14 -14.45 -26.65
CA PRO A 194 26.31 -13.57 -26.67
C PRO A 194 27.31 -14.01 -27.74
N PRO A 195 28.14 -13.07 -28.22
CA PRO A 195 29.11 -13.32 -29.31
C PRO A 195 30.09 -14.49 -29.08
N GLU A 196 30.43 -14.75 -27.82
CA GLU A 196 31.31 -15.84 -27.39
C GLU A 196 30.75 -17.24 -27.73
N LEU A 197 29.42 -17.33 -27.88
CA LEU A 197 28.74 -18.59 -28.18
C LEU A 197 28.28 -18.71 -29.64
N TYR A 198 28.48 -17.68 -30.46
CA TYR A 198 28.02 -17.67 -31.87
C TYR A 198 28.57 -18.84 -32.66
N GLN A 199 29.87 -19.11 -32.61
CA GLN A 199 30.47 -20.18 -33.38
C GLN A 199 29.90 -21.54 -33.01
N ALA A 200 29.83 -21.85 -31.70
CA ALA A 200 29.34 -23.13 -31.24
C ALA A 200 27.84 -23.35 -31.54
N VAL A 201 27.01 -22.30 -31.46
CA VAL A 201 25.61 -22.38 -31.84
C VAL A 201 25.42 -22.46 -33.35
N ALA A 202 26.19 -21.73 -34.14
CA ALA A 202 26.16 -21.80 -35.59
C ALA A 202 26.52 -23.19 -36.12
N GLU A 203 27.51 -23.86 -35.54
CA GLU A 203 27.87 -25.24 -35.86
C GLU A 203 26.71 -26.19 -35.63
N VAL A 204 26.02 -26.06 -34.51
CA VAL A 204 24.84 -26.89 -34.16
C VAL A 204 23.69 -26.61 -35.11
N LEU A 205 23.40 -25.32 -35.43
CA LEU A 205 22.32 -24.96 -36.36
C LEU A 205 22.62 -25.45 -37.77
N ALA A 206 23.86 -25.30 -38.26
CA ALA A 206 24.26 -25.80 -39.55
C ALA A 206 24.10 -27.32 -39.65
N PHE A 207 24.50 -28.06 -38.62
CA PHE A 207 24.27 -29.51 -38.54
C PHE A 207 22.77 -29.85 -38.63
N VAL A 208 21.90 -29.16 -37.91
CA VAL A 208 20.44 -29.41 -37.93
C VAL A 208 19.85 -29.03 -39.30
N TYR A 209 20.25 -27.93 -39.92
CA TYR A 209 19.74 -27.53 -41.24
C TYR A 209 20.17 -28.48 -42.35
N ASN A 210 21.39 -29.00 -42.30
CA ASN A 210 21.83 -30.07 -43.21
C ASN A 210 20.99 -31.33 -43.06
N LEU A 211 20.64 -31.77 -41.83
CA LEU A 211 19.75 -32.90 -41.59
C LEU A 211 18.34 -32.67 -42.14
N LYS A 212 17.82 -31.46 -42.10
CA LYS A 212 16.48 -31.10 -42.59
C LYS A 212 16.44 -30.79 -44.08
N GLY A 213 17.58 -30.85 -44.81
CA GLY A 213 17.67 -30.57 -46.25
C GLY A 213 17.30 -29.13 -46.60
N LYS A 214 17.54 -28.18 -45.67
CA LYS A 214 17.22 -26.75 -45.83
C LYS A 214 18.42 -25.93 -46.32
N VAL A 215 19.47 -26.57 -46.82
CA VAL A 215 20.64 -25.92 -47.45
C VAL A 215 20.72 -26.37 -48.87
#